data_05dda63dbd1a48f7888b1bc705af0802
#
_entry.id   05dda63dbd1a48f7888b1bc705af0802
#
_cell.length_a   1.000
_cell.length_b   1.000
_cell.length_c   1.000
_cell.angle_alpha   90.00
_cell.angle_beta   90.00
_cell.angle_gamma   90.00
#
_symmetry.space_group_name_H-M   'P 1'
#
loop_
_entity.id
_entity.type
_entity.pdbx_description
1 polymer ?
#
loop_
_entity_poly.entity_id
_entity_poly.type
_entity_poly.pdbx_seq_one_letter_code
_entity_poly.pdbx_strand_id
1 'polypeptide(L)'
;MKKRYLLLAAILILSGCSQTTSTPKKTTSSSSATLQSHTVKKTVPKATLGTLVGHAFVQTKDATKAIRVTSSTSGYYLETLANRDGVFESTDSGIFAADLTLKGRIFTFTGKAQPQASTNTIQFQLTKTGNLKQLPDGPVYKKVPQDDLDRLAQQNQ
;
A
#
# COMPACT_ATOMS: atom_id res chain seq x y z
N MET A 1 43.74 -14.73 -6.52
CA MET A 1 43.59 -16.15 -6.10
C MET A 1 42.10 -16.42 -6.02
N LYS A 2 41.61 -17.02 -7.02
CA LYS A 2 40.89 -18.29 -7.23
C LYS A 2 40.18 -18.84 -5.99
N LYS A 3 38.82 -18.92 -6.05
CA LYS A 3 38.11 -20.19 -5.86
C LYS A 3 36.65 -20.04 -6.28
N ARG A 4 36.36 -20.75 -7.37
CA ARG A 4 35.03 -21.09 -7.90
C ARG A 4 34.43 -22.18 -7.00
N TYR A 5 33.15 -22.08 -6.67
CA TYR A 5 32.34 -23.24 -6.35
C TYR A 5 31.05 -23.22 -7.14
N LEU A 6 31.04 -24.08 -8.15
CA LEU A 6 29.88 -24.58 -8.87
C LEU A 6 29.25 -25.65 -7.96
N LEU A 7 27.95 -25.55 -7.72
CA LEU A 7 27.14 -26.69 -7.26
C LEU A 7 25.81 -26.67 -8.00
N LEU A 8 25.78 -27.55 -9.01
CA LEU A 8 24.55 -28.03 -9.64
C LEU A 8 23.81 -28.93 -8.63
N ALA A 9 22.52 -28.74 -8.51
CA ALA A 9 21.62 -29.81 -8.07
C ALA A 9 20.34 -29.73 -8.89
N ALA A 10 20.25 -30.65 -9.84
CA ALA A 10 19.03 -30.99 -10.56
C ALA A 10 18.22 -31.97 -9.71
N ILE A 11 16.93 -31.75 -9.54
CA ILE A 11 15.98 -32.78 -9.11
C ILE A 11 14.73 -32.72 -10.00
N LEU A 12 14.54 -33.87 -10.59
CA LEU A 12 13.52 -34.37 -11.49
C LEU A 12 12.11 -34.45 -10.87
N ILE A 13 11.12 -34.12 -11.65
CA ILE A 13 9.94 -34.85 -12.13
C ILE A 13 9.16 -35.70 -11.11
N LEU A 14 7.86 -35.45 -11.08
CA LEU A 14 6.89 -36.57 -11.16
C LEU A 14 5.56 -36.08 -11.72
N SER A 15 5.29 -36.61 -12.92
CA SER A 15 4.04 -36.60 -13.65
C SER A 15 2.97 -37.39 -12.88
N GLY A 16 1.75 -36.91 -12.88
CA GLY A 16 0.58 -37.64 -12.43
C GLY A 16 -0.62 -37.31 -13.31
N CYS A 17 -0.72 -37.97 -14.47
CA CYS A 17 -1.96 -38.08 -15.23
C CYS A 17 -2.92 -39.05 -14.53
N SER A 18 -4.15 -38.61 -14.32
CA SER A 18 -5.29 -39.54 -14.19
C SER A 18 -6.43 -39.02 -15.05
N GLN A 19 -6.54 -39.62 -16.22
CA GLN A 19 -7.72 -39.59 -17.05
C GLN A 19 -8.75 -40.57 -16.48
N THR A 20 -9.97 -40.12 -16.27
CA THR A 20 -11.14 -40.99 -16.24
C THR A 20 -12.16 -40.44 -17.24
N THR A 21 -12.26 -41.18 -18.34
CA THR A 21 -13.30 -41.10 -19.35
C THR A 21 -14.60 -41.63 -18.79
N SER A 22 -15.70 -40.87 -18.95
CA SER A 22 -17.04 -41.43 -19.07
C SER A 22 -17.90 -40.50 -19.92
N THR A 23 -18.31 -41.03 -21.04
CA THR A 23 -19.11 -40.45 -22.14
C THR A 23 -20.62 -40.55 -21.81
N PRO A 24 -21.55 -40.07 -22.65
CA PRO A 24 -22.41 -38.92 -22.32
C PRO A 24 -23.88 -39.38 -22.15
N LYS A 25 -24.63 -38.58 -21.40
CA LYS A 25 -26.10 -38.66 -21.49
C LYS A 25 -26.67 -37.26 -21.78
N LYS A 26 -27.12 -37.10 -22.99
CA LYS A 26 -27.84 -35.95 -23.51
C LYS A 26 -29.16 -35.81 -22.77
N THR A 27 -29.35 -34.71 -22.05
CA THR A 27 -30.66 -34.25 -21.63
C THR A 27 -30.70 -32.74 -21.80
N THR A 28 -31.49 -32.34 -22.78
CA THR A 28 -31.84 -30.98 -23.11
C THR A 28 -32.73 -30.44 -21.99
N SER A 29 -32.25 -29.47 -21.22
CA SER A 29 -33.08 -28.61 -20.37
C SER A 29 -32.57 -27.20 -20.52
N SER A 30 -33.31 -26.41 -21.27
CA SER A 30 -33.19 -24.97 -21.40
C SER A 30 -33.48 -24.33 -20.04
N SER A 31 -32.44 -23.97 -19.29
CA SER A 31 -32.57 -23.11 -18.11
C SER A 31 -31.92 -21.78 -18.44
N SER A 32 -32.76 -20.79 -18.69
CA SER A 32 -32.38 -19.39 -18.78
C SER A 32 -31.74 -18.97 -17.45
N ALA A 33 -30.41 -19.01 -17.37
CA ALA A 33 -29.68 -18.45 -16.27
C ALA A 33 -29.80 -16.93 -16.33
N THR A 34 -30.71 -16.38 -15.54
CA THR A 34 -30.78 -14.97 -15.25
C THR A 34 -29.46 -14.59 -14.55
N LEU A 35 -28.58 -13.92 -15.28
CA LEU A 35 -27.38 -13.30 -14.73
C LEU A 35 -27.83 -12.21 -13.74
N GLN A 36 -27.95 -12.58 -12.47
CA GLN A 36 -28.09 -11.61 -11.40
C GLN A 36 -26.77 -10.85 -11.31
N SER A 37 -26.77 -9.66 -11.88
CA SER A 37 -25.71 -8.68 -11.69
C SER A 37 -25.67 -8.31 -10.20
N HIS A 38 -24.81 -8.97 -9.42
CA HIS A 38 -24.53 -8.56 -8.07
C HIS A 38 -23.74 -7.25 -8.12
N THR A 39 -24.46 -6.14 -8.02
CA THR A 39 -23.86 -4.83 -7.82
C THR A 39 -23.21 -4.83 -6.43
N VAL A 40 -21.92 -5.12 -6.38
CA VAL A 40 -21.12 -5.01 -5.14
C VAL A 40 -21.17 -3.56 -4.69
N LYS A 41 -21.99 -3.26 -3.69
CA LYS A 41 -22.09 -1.94 -3.07
C LYS A 41 -20.73 -1.63 -2.44
N LYS A 42 -19.92 -0.80 -3.10
CA LYS A 42 -18.58 -0.41 -2.65
C LYS A 42 -18.73 0.34 -1.32
N THR A 43 -18.41 -0.34 -0.23
CA THR A 43 -18.48 0.24 1.12
C THR A 43 -17.42 1.34 1.25
N VAL A 44 -17.82 2.51 1.74
CA VAL A 44 -16.88 3.61 2.01
C VAL A 44 -16.01 3.22 3.20
N PRO A 45 -14.67 3.25 3.07
CA PRO A 45 -13.77 2.87 4.16
C PRO A 45 -13.98 3.76 5.40
N LYS A 46 -14.06 3.15 6.57
CA LYS A 46 -14.11 3.85 7.85
C LYS A 46 -12.73 4.42 8.17
N ALA A 47 -12.66 5.68 8.58
CA ALA A 47 -11.42 6.28 9.07
C ALA A 47 -11.19 5.84 10.52
N THR A 48 -10.01 5.26 10.78
CA THR A 48 -9.50 4.91 12.12
C THR A 48 -8.00 5.18 12.12
N LEU A 49 -7.36 5.28 13.27
CA LEU A 49 -5.89 5.41 13.32
C LEU A 49 -5.20 4.20 12.65
N GLY A 50 -5.72 2.99 12.81
CA GLY A 50 -5.22 1.80 12.14
C GLY A 50 -5.38 1.82 10.60
N THR A 51 -6.17 2.74 10.03
CA THR A 51 -6.21 2.95 8.57
C THR A 51 -4.92 3.58 8.07
N LEU A 52 -4.23 4.32 8.93
CA LEU A 52 -3.09 5.17 8.61
C LEU A 52 -1.78 4.62 9.18
N VAL A 53 -1.76 4.29 10.47
CA VAL A 53 -0.58 3.86 11.20
C VAL A 53 -0.13 2.46 10.76
N GLY A 54 1.17 2.27 10.56
CA GLY A 54 1.77 1.03 10.07
C GLY A 54 1.61 0.81 8.56
N HIS A 55 1.26 1.85 7.81
CA HIS A 55 1.05 1.77 6.37
C HIS A 55 1.86 2.81 5.61
N ALA A 56 2.13 2.48 4.34
CA ALA A 56 2.73 3.38 3.37
C ALA A 56 1.70 3.79 2.31
N PHE A 57 1.93 4.96 1.71
CA PHE A 57 1.04 5.53 0.71
C PHE A 57 1.88 6.21 -0.37
N VAL A 58 1.69 5.81 -1.63
CA VAL A 58 2.41 6.36 -2.78
C VAL A 58 1.57 7.45 -3.45
N GLN A 59 2.20 8.54 -3.83
CA GLN A 59 1.54 9.64 -4.51
C GLN A 59 1.00 9.20 -5.87
N THR A 60 -0.28 9.49 -6.17
CA THR A 60 -0.94 8.95 -7.37
C THR A 60 -0.47 9.56 -8.68
N LYS A 61 0.07 10.78 -8.65
CA LYS A 61 0.59 11.50 -9.83
C LYS A 61 2.11 11.47 -9.96
N ASP A 62 2.80 11.00 -8.91
CA ASP A 62 4.26 10.93 -8.88
C ASP A 62 4.66 9.73 -8.01
N ALA A 63 4.82 8.59 -8.68
CA ALA A 63 5.14 7.34 -8.00
C ALA A 63 6.55 7.30 -7.37
N THR A 64 7.35 8.35 -7.57
CA THR A 64 8.64 8.50 -6.89
C THR A 64 8.52 9.09 -5.48
N LYS A 65 7.33 9.50 -5.08
CA LYS A 65 7.06 10.08 -3.76
C LYS A 65 6.06 9.26 -2.97
N ALA A 66 6.37 9.08 -1.70
CA ALA A 66 5.52 8.34 -0.77
C ALA A 66 5.50 9.01 0.61
N ILE A 67 4.56 8.58 1.43
CA ILE A 67 4.55 8.83 2.87
C ILE A 67 4.40 7.52 3.61
N ARG A 68 4.96 7.45 4.81
CA ARG A 68 4.82 6.34 5.74
C ARG A 68 4.44 6.87 7.12
N VAL A 69 3.53 6.18 7.79
CA VAL A 69 3.11 6.54 9.14
C VAL A 69 3.42 5.39 10.08
N THR A 70 4.25 5.66 11.07
CA THR A 70 4.61 4.72 12.12
C THR A 70 4.28 5.31 13.49
N SER A 71 4.37 4.51 14.54
CA SER A 71 4.18 4.95 15.93
C SER A 71 5.33 4.45 16.80
N SER A 72 5.64 5.22 17.83
CA SER A 72 6.59 4.87 18.88
C SER A 72 6.08 5.33 20.24
N THR A 73 6.87 5.13 21.27
CA THR A 73 6.58 5.63 22.63
C THR A 73 6.58 7.17 22.73
N SER A 74 7.24 7.86 21.80
CA SER A 74 7.32 9.34 21.76
C SER A 74 6.24 9.99 20.89
N GLY A 75 5.36 9.21 20.26
CA GLY A 75 4.30 9.73 19.39
C GLY A 75 4.30 9.08 18.01
N TYR A 76 3.70 9.75 17.04
CA TYR A 76 3.60 9.29 15.65
C TYR A 76 4.68 9.92 14.78
N TYR A 77 5.11 9.18 13.77
CA TYR A 77 6.04 9.64 12.76
C TYR A 77 5.34 9.67 11.41
N LEU A 78 5.27 10.83 10.80
CA LEU A 78 4.90 11.02 9.41
C LEU A 78 6.19 11.22 8.63
N GLU A 79 6.66 10.17 7.96
CA GLU A 79 7.83 10.23 7.10
C GLU A 79 7.40 10.57 5.68
N THR A 80 8.08 11.51 5.07
CA THR A 80 8.02 11.72 3.62
C THR A 80 9.19 10.99 2.98
N LEU A 81 8.90 10.26 1.91
CA LEU A 81 9.85 9.38 1.23
C LEU A 81 9.99 9.81 -0.23
N ALA A 82 11.20 9.70 -0.75
CA ALA A 82 11.50 9.89 -2.17
C ALA A 82 12.25 8.67 -2.70
N ASN A 83 11.90 8.22 -3.91
CA ASN A 83 12.66 7.19 -4.60
C ASN A 83 13.98 7.79 -5.09
N ARG A 84 15.08 7.19 -4.66
CA ARG A 84 16.43 7.46 -5.11
C ARG A 84 17.07 6.15 -5.49
N ASP A 85 17.45 6.03 -6.74
CA ASP A 85 18.16 4.85 -7.27
C ASP A 85 17.50 3.50 -6.90
N GLY A 86 16.16 3.45 -6.96
CA GLY A 86 15.39 2.23 -6.69
C GLY A 86 15.13 1.92 -5.22
N VAL A 87 15.32 2.90 -4.33
CA VAL A 87 15.01 2.79 -2.90
C VAL A 87 14.20 4.00 -2.44
N PHE A 88 13.18 3.78 -1.63
CA PHE A 88 12.49 4.87 -0.96
C PHE A 88 13.24 5.29 0.30
N GLU A 89 13.84 6.48 0.25
CA GLU A 89 14.57 7.07 1.37
C GLU A 89 13.75 8.16 2.04
N SER A 90 13.91 8.27 3.37
CA SER A 90 13.28 9.34 4.15
C SER A 90 13.85 10.70 3.73
N THR A 91 12.96 11.68 3.61
CA THR A 91 13.34 13.08 3.39
C THR A 91 13.20 13.87 4.70
N ASP A 92 13.82 15.05 4.75
CA ASP A 92 13.77 15.91 5.95
C ASP A 92 12.43 16.66 6.14
N SER A 93 11.42 16.34 5.31
CA SER A 93 10.15 17.08 5.30
C SER A 93 9.04 16.43 6.15
N GLY A 94 9.34 15.37 6.88
CA GLY A 94 8.39 14.65 7.73
C GLY A 94 8.07 15.40 9.03
N ILE A 95 7.23 14.78 9.86
CA ILE A 95 6.98 15.23 11.24
C ILE A 95 7.32 14.07 12.18
N PHE A 96 8.20 14.35 13.16
CA PHE A 96 8.64 13.38 14.14
C PHE A 96 7.99 13.66 15.49
N ALA A 97 7.71 12.61 16.27
CA ALA A 97 7.03 12.69 17.57
C ALA A 97 5.76 13.56 17.52
N ALA A 98 4.95 13.36 16.47
CA ALA A 98 3.74 14.12 16.24
C ALA A 98 2.61 13.67 17.16
N ASP A 99 1.79 14.65 17.57
CA ASP A 99 0.41 14.38 18.00
C ASP A 99 -0.42 14.07 16.76
N LEU A 100 -1.14 12.94 16.78
CA LEU A 100 -2.06 12.55 15.72
C LEU A 100 -3.49 12.55 16.24
N THR A 101 -4.32 13.39 15.64
CA THR A 101 -5.76 13.43 15.92
C THR A 101 -6.58 13.03 14.71
N LEU A 102 -7.78 12.46 14.96
CA LEU A 102 -8.75 12.09 13.94
C LEU A 102 -10.09 12.75 14.24
N LYS A 103 -10.54 13.61 13.31
CA LYS A 103 -11.87 14.22 13.35
C LYS A 103 -12.64 13.87 12.08
N GLY A 104 -13.67 13.05 12.22
CA GLY A 104 -14.42 12.53 11.07
C GLY A 104 -13.52 11.67 10.15
N ARG A 105 -13.11 12.23 9.03
CA ARG A 105 -12.22 11.59 8.04
C ARG A 105 -10.89 12.35 7.86
N ILE A 106 -10.60 13.31 8.74
CA ILE A 106 -9.39 14.14 8.67
C ILE A 106 -8.44 13.72 9.77
N PHE A 107 -7.25 13.29 9.38
CA PHE A 107 -6.09 13.04 10.22
C PHE A 107 -5.26 14.33 10.28
N THR A 108 -4.93 14.77 11.49
CA THR A 108 -4.09 15.95 11.71
C THR A 108 -2.85 15.54 12.48
N PHE A 109 -1.70 15.75 11.88
CA PHE A 109 -0.39 15.61 12.51
C PHE A 109 0.08 16.99 12.94
N THR A 110 0.46 17.13 14.21
CA THR A 110 1.04 18.35 14.75
C THR A 110 2.36 18.01 15.44
N GLY A 111 3.45 18.60 15.00
CA GLY A 111 4.78 18.30 15.52
C GLY A 111 5.87 19.06 14.78
N LYS A 112 7.10 18.59 14.88
CA LYS A 112 8.28 19.24 14.29
C LYS A 112 8.98 18.31 13.32
N ALA A 113 9.55 18.85 12.24
CA ALA A 113 10.42 18.10 11.35
C ALA A 113 11.80 17.80 11.99
N GLN A 114 12.27 18.70 12.87
CA GLN A 114 13.51 18.57 13.63
C GLN A 114 13.32 19.23 15.00
N PRO A 115 14.12 18.89 16.02
CA PRO A 115 13.95 19.43 17.37
C PRO A 115 13.91 20.96 17.46
N GLN A 116 14.71 21.67 16.64
CA GLN A 116 14.80 23.12 16.60
C GLN A 116 13.82 23.77 15.61
N ALA A 117 13.10 22.98 14.79
CA ALA A 117 12.14 23.49 13.84
C ALA A 117 10.89 24.04 14.55
N SER A 118 10.19 24.94 13.89
CA SER A 118 8.85 25.35 14.30
C SER A 118 7.87 24.20 14.23
N THR A 119 6.87 24.23 15.09
CA THR A 119 5.74 23.28 15.02
C THR A 119 5.02 23.45 13.69
N ASN A 120 4.79 22.35 13.01
CA ASN A 120 4.07 22.27 11.76
C ASN A 120 2.81 21.41 11.91
N THR A 121 1.81 21.69 11.08
CA THR A 121 0.57 20.92 11.04
C THR A 121 0.34 20.43 9.62
N ILE A 122 0.20 19.11 9.45
CA ILE A 122 -0.13 18.48 8.17
C ILE A 122 -1.44 17.72 8.32
N GLN A 123 -2.34 17.90 7.38
CA GLN A 123 -3.65 17.26 7.39
C GLN A 123 -3.86 16.37 6.17
N PHE A 124 -4.48 15.21 6.40
CA PHE A 124 -4.89 14.30 5.35
C PHE A 124 -6.37 13.94 5.50
N GLN A 125 -7.11 13.99 4.41
CA GLN A 125 -8.48 13.50 4.35
C GLN A 125 -8.52 12.09 3.74
N LEU A 126 -9.12 11.12 4.44
CA LEU A 126 -9.44 9.83 3.84
C LEU A 126 -10.61 9.99 2.86
N THR A 127 -10.37 9.79 1.59
CA THR A 127 -11.38 9.89 0.53
C THR A 127 -12.37 8.72 0.56
N LYS A 128 -13.49 8.85 -0.13
CA LYS A 128 -14.47 7.75 -0.27
C LYS A 128 -13.88 6.50 -0.96
N THR A 129 -12.81 6.67 -1.72
CA THR A 129 -12.10 5.58 -2.40
C THR A 129 -11.01 4.93 -1.54
N GLY A 130 -10.73 5.44 -0.32
CA GLY A 130 -9.70 4.91 0.57
C GLY A 130 -8.32 5.53 0.37
N ASN A 131 -8.18 6.52 -0.51
CA ASN A 131 -6.95 7.27 -0.69
C ASN A 131 -6.83 8.39 0.36
N LEU A 132 -5.62 8.88 0.60
CA LEU A 132 -5.37 10.07 1.42
C LEU A 132 -5.18 11.28 0.52
N LYS A 133 -5.92 12.34 0.75
CA LYS A 133 -5.69 13.66 0.12
C LYS A 133 -5.06 14.58 1.16
N GLN A 134 -3.88 15.11 0.88
CA GLN A 134 -3.28 16.15 1.72
C GLN A 134 -4.04 17.47 1.55
N LEU A 135 -4.34 18.11 2.66
CA LEU A 135 -5.11 19.36 2.68
C LEU A 135 -4.18 20.58 2.80
N PRO A 136 -4.63 21.76 2.29
CA PRO A 136 -5.90 21.98 1.57
C PRO A 136 -5.88 21.45 0.13
N ASP A 137 -4.85 21.67 -0.66
CA ASP A 137 -4.78 21.36 -2.10
C ASP A 137 -3.57 20.49 -2.49
N GLY A 138 -3.08 19.72 -1.52
CA GLY A 138 -1.94 18.85 -1.72
C GLY A 138 -2.25 17.59 -2.54
N PRO A 139 -1.24 16.72 -2.70
CA PRO A 139 -1.33 15.51 -3.48
C PRO A 139 -2.28 14.47 -2.88
N VAL A 140 -2.66 13.51 -3.73
CA VAL A 140 -3.42 12.32 -3.35
C VAL A 140 -2.46 11.13 -3.31
N TYR A 141 -2.57 10.35 -2.26
CA TYR A 141 -1.76 9.16 -2.02
C TYR A 141 -2.64 7.92 -1.97
N LYS A 142 -2.20 6.86 -2.63
CA LYS A 142 -2.83 5.54 -2.62
C LYS A 142 -2.11 4.65 -1.61
N LYS A 143 -2.87 3.95 -0.77
CA LYS A 143 -2.33 2.95 0.15
C LYS A 143 -1.66 1.82 -0.62
N VAL A 144 -0.48 1.42 -0.15
CA VAL A 144 0.27 0.26 -0.64
C VAL A 144 0.71 -0.61 0.55
N PRO A 145 0.88 -1.92 0.37
CA PRO A 145 1.58 -2.75 1.33
C PRO A 145 3.00 -2.22 1.57
N GLN A 146 3.52 -2.35 2.78
CA GLN A 146 4.87 -1.86 3.10
C GLN A 146 5.93 -2.52 2.20
N ASP A 147 5.80 -3.82 1.96
CA ASP A 147 6.71 -4.62 1.12
C ASP A 147 6.64 -4.23 -0.36
N ASP A 148 5.55 -3.59 -0.79
CA ASP A 148 5.41 -3.08 -2.16
C ASP A 148 6.20 -1.80 -2.41
N LEU A 149 6.61 -1.06 -1.37
CA LEU A 149 7.40 0.16 -1.55
C LEU A 149 8.72 -0.13 -2.27
N ASP A 150 9.46 -1.14 -1.82
CA ASP A 150 10.75 -1.50 -2.42
C ASP A 150 10.59 -1.98 -3.86
N ARG A 151 9.53 -2.77 -4.12
CA ARG A 151 9.20 -3.22 -5.47
C ARG A 151 8.82 -2.05 -6.40
N LEU A 152 8.03 -1.10 -5.91
CA LEU A 152 7.65 0.09 -6.68
C LEU A 152 8.84 1.01 -6.94
N ALA A 153 9.78 1.11 -6.00
CA ALA A 153 11.01 1.87 -6.17
C ALA A 153 11.81 1.36 -7.36
N GLN A 154 11.97 0.04 -7.49
CA GLN A 154 12.72 -0.60 -8.57
C GLN A 154 12.04 -0.49 -9.95
N GLN A 155 10.71 -0.36 -10.01
CA GLN A 155 9.97 -0.22 -11.27
C GLN A 155 10.04 1.17 -11.89
N ASN A 156 10.45 2.18 -11.13
CA ASN A 156 10.49 3.59 -11.54
C ASN A 156 11.91 4.12 -11.79
N GLN A 157 12.85 3.22 -12.12
CA GLN A 157 14.23 3.55 -12.55
C GLN A 157 14.34 3.82 -14.02
#